data_464fe7c6f1e4704f4eb5ace892298e8c
#
_entry.id   464fe7c6f1e4704f4eb5ace892298e8c
#
_cell.length_a   1.000
_cell.length_b   1.000
_cell.length_c   1.000
_cell.angle_alpha   90.00
_cell.angle_beta   90.00
_cell.angle_gamma   90.00
#
_symmetry.space_group_name_H-M   'P 1'
#
loop_
_entity.id
_entity.type
_entity.pdbx_description
1 polymer ?
#
loop_
_entity_poly.entity_id
_entity_poly.type
_entity_poly.pdbx_seq_one_letter_code
_entity_poly.pdbx_strand_id
1 'polypeptide(L)'
;MKYLHSPIQWVVHLLILPLILSAISCTSPGKIRERNRNNLSRLTLDMSRQQVLTVMKRPYRSETLSLSSGKRLELLYYHTDLKTPDGAVTDDELTPVVLIEDKVIGWGWILVRRFKEEGGSQGLPLDEEKETRDIRQDIEKIDMY
;
A
#
# COMPACT_ATOMS: atom_id res chain seq x y z
N MET A 1 45.21 33.32 -21.19
CA MET A 1 44.07 34.02 -20.55
C MET A 1 43.85 33.38 -19.20
N LYS A 2 44.22 34.07 -18.10
CA LYS A 2 44.04 33.58 -16.73
C LYS A 2 42.65 34.00 -16.26
N TYR A 3 41.75 33.04 -16.04
CA TYR A 3 40.46 33.30 -15.42
C TYR A 3 40.69 33.61 -13.94
N LEU A 4 40.67 34.89 -13.59
CA LEU A 4 40.62 35.35 -12.21
C LEU A 4 39.22 34.99 -11.68
N HIS A 5 39.10 33.87 -11.00
CA HIS A 5 37.91 33.61 -10.20
C HIS A 5 37.86 34.59 -9.06
N SER A 6 36.91 35.53 -9.11
CA SER A 6 36.74 36.53 -8.08
C SER A 6 36.38 35.83 -6.73
N PRO A 7 36.91 36.34 -5.61
CA PRO A 7 36.63 35.75 -4.29
C PRO A 7 35.11 35.69 -3.96
N ILE A 8 34.31 36.52 -4.64
CA ILE A 8 32.87 36.59 -4.53
C ILE A 8 32.19 35.23 -4.99
N GLN A 9 32.73 34.59 -6.03
CA GLN A 9 32.21 33.33 -6.51
C GLN A 9 32.37 32.20 -5.46
N TRP A 10 33.46 32.16 -4.75
CA TRP A 10 33.70 31.20 -3.67
C TRP A 10 32.77 31.41 -2.49
N VAL A 11 32.45 32.63 -2.12
CA VAL A 11 31.52 32.94 -1.05
C VAL A 11 30.09 32.55 -1.42
N VAL A 12 29.67 32.75 -2.67
CA VAL A 12 28.35 32.36 -3.15
C VAL A 12 28.19 30.84 -3.12
N HIS A 13 29.19 30.06 -3.55
CA HIS A 13 29.15 28.60 -3.49
C HIS A 13 29.15 28.06 -2.05
N LEU A 14 29.88 28.71 -1.14
CA LEU A 14 29.92 28.33 0.27
C LEU A 14 28.60 28.60 1.00
N LEU A 15 27.81 29.57 0.55
CA LEU A 15 26.49 29.91 1.12
C LEU A 15 25.35 29.09 0.51
N ILE A 16 25.45 28.70 -0.76
CA ILE A 16 24.39 27.92 -1.46
C ILE A 16 24.47 26.42 -1.12
N LEU A 17 25.67 25.89 -0.92
CA LEU A 17 25.86 24.45 -0.63
C LEU A 17 25.11 23.96 0.63
N PRO A 18 25.13 24.63 1.78
CA PRO A 18 24.39 24.22 2.97
C PRO A 18 22.87 24.37 2.83
N LEU A 19 22.38 25.28 1.97
CA LEU A 19 20.97 25.50 1.73
C LEU A 19 20.33 24.32 0.95
N ILE A 20 21.09 23.65 0.09
CA ILE A 20 20.63 22.49 -0.68
C ILE A 20 20.61 21.22 0.18
N LEU A 21 21.48 21.10 1.19
CA LEU A 21 21.56 19.93 2.06
C LEU A 21 20.42 19.86 3.09
N SER A 22 19.71 20.96 3.38
CA SER A 22 18.63 20.99 4.38
C SER A 22 17.29 20.46 3.88
N ALA A 23 17.17 20.09 2.60
CA ALA A 23 15.93 19.60 1.99
C ALA A 23 15.68 18.10 2.12
N ILE A 24 16.53 17.34 2.84
CA ILE A 24 16.28 15.92 3.12
C ILE A 24 15.25 15.83 4.25
N SER A 25 13.99 16.00 3.89
CA SER A 25 12.87 15.82 4.81
C SER A 25 12.70 14.33 5.11
N CYS A 26 13.28 13.86 6.21
CA CYS A 26 13.03 12.51 6.72
C CYS A 26 11.54 12.39 7.07
N THR A 27 10.79 11.67 6.25
CA THR A 27 9.39 11.35 6.55
C THR A 27 9.34 10.41 7.75
N SER A 28 8.80 10.85 8.89
CA SER A 28 8.72 10.02 10.09
C SER A 28 7.80 8.80 9.85
N PRO A 29 8.07 7.65 10.50
CA PRO A 29 7.23 6.45 10.37
C PRO A 29 5.75 6.69 10.68
N GLY A 30 5.43 7.59 11.61
CA GLY A 30 4.05 7.98 11.93
C GLY A 30 3.32 8.62 10.75
N LYS A 31 4.00 9.54 10.03
CA LYS A 31 3.45 10.17 8.83
C LYS A 31 3.24 9.16 7.69
N ILE A 32 4.08 8.13 7.61
CA ILE A 32 3.90 7.05 6.60
C ILE A 32 2.61 6.28 6.89
N ARG A 33 2.37 5.87 8.14
CA ARG A 33 1.16 5.14 8.55
C ARG A 33 -0.10 5.97 8.30
N GLU A 34 -0.11 7.22 8.75
CA GLU A 34 -1.22 8.15 8.51
C GLU A 34 -1.52 8.32 7.02
N ARG A 35 -0.50 8.56 6.20
CA ARG A 35 -0.64 8.66 4.75
C ARG A 35 -1.21 7.37 4.15
N ASN A 36 -0.74 6.21 4.59
CA ASN A 36 -1.21 4.93 4.08
C ASN A 36 -2.69 4.71 4.45
N ARG A 37 -3.13 5.01 5.68
CA ARG A 37 -4.55 4.98 6.05
C ARG A 37 -5.40 5.90 5.18
N ASN A 38 -4.96 7.15 5.00
CA ASN A 38 -5.67 8.11 4.16
C ASN A 38 -5.72 7.69 2.68
N ASN A 39 -4.71 7.00 2.20
CA ASN A 39 -4.67 6.51 0.83
C ASN A 39 -5.53 5.25 0.63
N LEU A 40 -5.68 4.39 1.66
CA LEU A 40 -6.57 3.23 1.59
C LEU A 40 -8.02 3.64 1.28
N SER A 41 -8.53 4.74 1.87
CA SER A 41 -9.88 5.24 1.60
C SER A 41 -10.09 5.75 0.15
N ARG A 42 -9.01 5.87 -0.62
CA ARG A 42 -9.03 6.30 -2.04
C ARG A 42 -8.99 5.12 -2.99
N LEU A 43 -8.81 3.91 -2.48
CA LEU A 43 -8.85 2.71 -3.31
C LEU A 43 -10.29 2.35 -3.64
N THR A 44 -10.47 1.82 -4.84
CA THR A 44 -11.74 1.23 -5.28
C THR A 44 -11.49 -0.15 -5.86
N LEU A 45 -12.51 -0.97 -5.87
CA LEU A 45 -12.46 -2.27 -6.55
C LEU A 45 -12.11 -2.07 -8.03
N ASP A 46 -11.53 -3.09 -8.64
CA ASP A 46 -11.09 -3.10 -10.04
C ASP A 46 -9.97 -2.11 -10.41
N MET A 47 -9.46 -1.32 -9.47
CA MET A 47 -8.22 -0.57 -9.71
C MET A 47 -7.11 -1.50 -10.17
N SER A 48 -6.38 -1.09 -11.20
CA SER A 48 -5.21 -1.83 -11.63
C SER A 48 -4.07 -1.73 -10.60
N ARG A 49 -3.19 -2.72 -10.59
CA ARG A 49 -1.97 -2.70 -9.79
C ARG A 49 -1.21 -1.37 -9.91
N GLN A 50 -1.09 -0.84 -11.11
CA GLN A 50 -0.40 0.43 -11.36
C GLN A 50 -1.12 1.62 -10.71
N GLN A 51 -2.45 1.65 -10.73
CA GLN A 51 -3.24 2.68 -10.05
C GLN A 51 -3.05 2.58 -8.52
N VAL A 52 -3.05 1.36 -7.96
CA VAL A 52 -2.75 1.16 -6.54
C VAL A 52 -1.37 1.72 -6.19
N LEU A 53 -0.33 1.38 -6.95
CA LEU A 53 1.02 1.90 -6.71
C LEU A 53 1.12 3.42 -6.89
N THR A 54 0.30 4.01 -7.74
CA THR A 54 0.23 5.47 -7.91
C THR A 54 -0.33 6.14 -6.65
N VAL A 55 -1.42 5.58 -6.08
CA VAL A 55 -2.08 6.10 -4.88
C VAL A 55 -1.30 5.77 -3.62
N MET A 56 -1.00 4.49 -3.39
CA MET A 56 -0.40 3.97 -2.16
C MET A 56 1.11 4.13 -2.08
N LYS A 57 1.78 4.30 -3.23
CA LYS A 57 3.24 4.27 -3.40
C LYS A 57 3.79 2.86 -3.16
N ARG A 58 5.08 2.76 -2.84
CA ARG A 58 5.77 1.48 -2.63
C ARG A 58 5.19 0.76 -1.40
N PRO A 59 4.79 -0.52 -1.52
CA PRO A 59 4.39 -1.32 -0.37
C PRO A 59 5.60 -1.63 0.52
N TYR A 60 5.34 -1.92 1.79
CA TYR A 60 6.34 -2.44 2.73
C TYR A 60 6.84 -3.82 2.30
N ARG A 61 5.91 -4.70 1.93
CA ARG A 61 6.16 -6.07 1.45
C ARG A 61 5.14 -6.42 0.36
N SER A 62 5.50 -7.33 -0.55
CA SER A 62 4.56 -7.94 -1.48
C SER A 62 4.73 -9.46 -1.47
N GLU A 63 3.64 -10.17 -1.71
CA GLU A 63 3.58 -11.62 -1.79
C GLU A 63 2.71 -12.01 -2.99
N THR A 64 3.10 -13.05 -3.72
CA THR A 64 2.33 -13.56 -4.85
C THR A 64 2.07 -15.04 -4.63
N LEU A 65 0.83 -15.44 -4.76
CA LEU A 65 0.34 -16.79 -4.61
C LEU A 65 -0.39 -17.21 -5.87
N SER A 66 -0.39 -18.52 -6.17
CA SER A 66 -1.23 -19.10 -7.21
C SER A 66 -2.44 -19.74 -6.55
N LEU A 67 -3.62 -19.34 -6.97
CA LEU A 67 -4.88 -19.96 -6.54
C LEU A 67 -5.05 -21.33 -7.21
N SER A 68 -5.85 -22.20 -6.63
CA SER A 68 -6.21 -23.50 -7.23
C SER A 68 -6.88 -23.37 -8.61
N SER A 69 -7.51 -22.24 -8.88
CA SER A 69 -8.04 -21.87 -10.20
C SER A 69 -6.99 -21.50 -11.25
N GLY A 70 -5.69 -21.49 -10.89
CA GLY A 70 -4.59 -21.02 -11.73
C GLY A 70 -4.45 -19.49 -11.80
N LYS A 71 -5.36 -18.73 -11.21
CA LYS A 71 -5.27 -17.27 -11.16
C LYS A 71 -4.15 -16.82 -10.20
N ARG A 72 -3.53 -15.68 -10.50
CA ARG A 72 -2.50 -15.07 -9.66
C ARG A 72 -3.15 -14.16 -8.62
N LEU A 73 -2.90 -14.44 -7.35
CA LEU A 73 -3.23 -13.60 -6.21
C LEU A 73 -1.99 -12.82 -5.79
N GLU A 74 -2.07 -11.50 -5.70
CA GLU A 74 -1.00 -10.65 -5.18
C GLU A 74 -1.48 -9.90 -3.95
N LEU A 75 -0.65 -9.88 -2.91
CA LEU A 75 -0.87 -9.16 -1.67
C LEU A 75 0.17 -8.05 -1.55
N LEU A 76 -0.29 -6.80 -1.47
CA LEU A 76 0.56 -5.63 -1.25
C LEU A 76 0.36 -5.12 0.18
N TYR A 77 1.36 -5.26 1.04
CA TYR A 77 1.26 -4.91 2.45
C TYR A 77 1.71 -3.48 2.71
N TYR A 78 0.88 -2.70 3.35
CA TYR A 78 1.15 -1.31 3.71
C TYR A 78 1.12 -1.12 5.22
N HIS A 79 2.15 -0.45 5.76
CA HIS A 79 2.24 -0.14 7.18
C HIS A 79 1.19 0.93 7.54
N THR A 80 0.19 0.56 8.34
CA THR A 80 -0.97 1.41 8.65
C THR A 80 -1.17 1.62 10.15
N ASP A 81 -0.60 0.77 10.98
CA ASP A 81 -0.75 0.84 12.44
C ASP A 81 0.60 0.73 13.18
N LEU A 82 0.59 0.88 14.46
CA LEU A 82 1.70 0.62 15.38
C LEU A 82 1.11 -0.01 16.64
N LYS A 83 1.41 -1.27 16.86
CA LYS A 83 0.96 -2.00 18.05
C LYS A 83 1.99 -1.89 19.18
N THR A 84 3.25 -2.12 18.84
CA THR A 84 4.34 -2.09 19.81
C THR A 84 5.48 -1.21 19.28
N PRO A 85 5.90 -0.17 20.03
CA PRO A 85 6.97 0.74 19.58
C PRO A 85 8.36 0.14 19.85
N ASP A 86 8.63 -1.07 19.35
CA ASP A 86 9.87 -1.83 19.52
C ASP A 86 10.79 -1.77 18.28
N GLY A 87 10.37 -1.07 17.23
CA GLY A 87 11.08 -0.98 15.97
C GLY A 87 10.87 -2.15 15.01
N ALA A 88 10.19 -3.22 15.44
CA ALA A 88 9.75 -4.29 14.58
C ALA A 88 8.44 -3.90 13.86
N VAL A 89 8.18 -4.51 12.71
CA VAL A 89 6.90 -4.38 12.00
C VAL A 89 6.26 -5.75 11.94
N THR A 90 5.16 -5.91 12.65
CA THR A 90 4.40 -7.15 12.72
C THR A 90 3.24 -7.14 11.71
N ASP A 91 2.68 -8.32 11.42
CA ASP A 91 1.61 -8.44 10.42
C ASP A 91 0.35 -7.66 10.81
N ASP A 92 0.04 -7.53 12.11
CA ASP A 92 -1.10 -6.76 12.62
C ASP A 92 -0.92 -5.24 12.53
N GLU A 93 0.28 -4.76 12.21
CA GLU A 93 0.57 -3.37 11.88
C GLU A 93 0.44 -3.06 10.37
N LEU A 94 0.23 -4.11 9.57
CA LEU A 94 0.12 -4.03 8.11
C LEU A 94 -1.32 -4.21 7.66
N THR A 95 -1.70 -3.49 6.61
CA THR A 95 -2.95 -3.73 5.87
C THR A 95 -2.60 -4.27 4.50
N PRO A 96 -3.02 -5.50 4.16
CA PRO A 96 -2.87 -6.06 2.82
C PRO A 96 -3.91 -5.47 1.86
N VAL A 97 -3.47 -5.05 0.68
CA VAL A 97 -4.33 -4.82 -0.50
C VAL A 97 -4.24 -6.06 -1.36
N VAL A 98 -5.39 -6.61 -1.70
CA VAL A 98 -5.53 -7.91 -2.38
C VAL A 98 -5.88 -7.69 -3.83
N LEU A 99 -5.09 -8.28 -4.73
CA LEU A 99 -5.30 -8.22 -6.16
C LEU A 99 -5.40 -9.63 -6.74
N ILE A 100 -6.34 -9.83 -7.68
CA ILE A 100 -6.38 -11.00 -8.55
C ILE A 100 -6.18 -10.53 -9.98
N GLU A 101 -5.25 -11.15 -10.72
CA GLU A 101 -4.95 -10.79 -12.11
C GLU A 101 -4.75 -9.28 -12.29
N ASP A 102 -3.94 -8.67 -11.38
CA ASP A 102 -3.63 -7.24 -11.36
C ASP A 102 -4.82 -6.30 -11.07
N LYS A 103 -5.95 -6.81 -10.58
CA LYS A 103 -7.14 -6.02 -10.21
C LYS A 103 -7.41 -6.11 -8.71
N VAL A 104 -7.68 -4.96 -8.09
CA VAL A 104 -8.05 -4.89 -6.67
C VAL A 104 -9.39 -5.56 -6.46
N ILE A 105 -9.44 -6.51 -5.52
CA ILE A 105 -10.66 -7.16 -5.08
C ILE A 105 -11.02 -6.77 -3.64
N GLY A 106 -10.14 -6.04 -2.95
CA GLY A 106 -10.37 -5.54 -1.61
C GLY A 106 -9.08 -5.37 -0.82
N TRP A 107 -9.21 -5.12 0.47
CA TRP A 107 -8.07 -4.98 1.40
C TRP A 107 -8.45 -5.43 2.81
N GLY A 108 -7.44 -5.69 3.63
CA GLY A 108 -7.59 -6.13 5.02
C GLY A 108 -7.41 -7.63 5.22
N TRP A 109 -7.14 -8.00 6.46
CA TRP A 109 -6.80 -9.39 6.85
C TRP A 109 -7.97 -10.36 6.79
N ILE A 110 -9.21 -9.89 6.91
CA ILE A 110 -10.42 -10.73 6.81
C ILE A 110 -10.47 -11.37 5.43
N LEU A 111 -10.22 -10.57 4.37
CA LEU A 111 -10.20 -11.05 3.01
C LEU A 111 -9.07 -12.06 2.77
N VAL A 112 -7.86 -11.77 3.26
CA VAL A 112 -6.71 -12.69 3.15
C VAL A 112 -6.98 -14.03 3.84
N ARG A 113 -7.60 -14.03 5.03
CA ARG A 113 -7.95 -15.27 5.74
C ARG A 113 -8.93 -16.10 4.93
N ARG A 114 -9.97 -15.49 4.36
CA ARG A 114 -10.95 -16.17 3.50
C ARG A 114 -10.26 -16.89 2.35
N PHE A 115 -9.34 -16.24 1.63
CA PHE A 115 -8.58 -16.88 0.56
C PHE A 115 -7.67 -18.01 1.04
N LYS A 116 -7.08 -17.90 2.23
CA LYS A 116 -6.27 -18.98 2.81
C LYS A 116 -7.09 -20.18 3.22
N GLU A 117 -8.29 -19.96 3.74
CA GLU A 117 -9.24 -21.01 4.13
C GLU A 117 -9.83 -21.72 2.90
N GLU A 118 -10.22 -20.96 1.87
CA GLU A 118 -10.75 -21.46 0.60
C GLU A 118 -9.68 -22.16 -0.26
N GLY A 119 -8.46 -21.68 -0.26
CA GLY A 119 -7.32 -22.29 -0.96
C GLY A 119 -6.84 -23.60 -0.34
N GLY A 120 -7.20 -23.88 0.92
CA GLY A 120 -6.95 -25.15 1.64
C GLY A 120 -8.04 -26.19 1.45
N SER A 121 -9.21 -25.83 0.97
CA SER A 121 -10.34 -26.72 0.69
C SER A 121 -10.83 -26.49 -0.74
N GLN A 122 -10.58 -27.44 -1.62
CA GLN A 122 -11.16 -27.64 -2.95
C GLN A 122 -11.91 -26.46 -3.57
N GLY A 123 -11.44 -26.03 -4.74
CA GLY A 123 -11.94 -24.93 -5.53
C GLY A 123 -13.45 -24.71 -5.46
N LEU A 124 -13.84 -23.54 -4.93
CA LEU A 124 -15.17 -23.01 -5.23
C LEU A 124 -15.12 -22.40 -6.64
N PRO A 125 -16.12 -22.71 -7.49
CA PRO A 125 -16.39 -21.88 -8.63
C PRO A 125 -16.82 -20.52 -8.07
N LEU A 126 -16.06 -19.49 -8.38
CA LEU A 126 -16.49 -18.11 -8.17
C LEU A 126 -17.68 -17.87 -9.10
N ASP A 127 -18.89 -18.08 -8.61
CA ASP A 127 -20.06 -17.42 -9.14
C ASP A 127 -19.94 -15.95 -8.78
N GLU A 128 -19.19 -15.21 -9.62
CA GLU A 128 -18.88 -13.79 -9.45
C GLU A 128 -20.13 -12.92 -9.18
N GLU A 129 -21.30 -13.40 -9.61
CA GLU A 129 -22.58 -12.70 -9.47
C GLU A 129 -23.25 -12.90 -8.11
N LYS A 130 -22.99 -14.02 -7.43
CA LYS A 130 -23.61 -14.34 -6.13
C LYS A 130 -22.84 -13.66 -4.98
N GLU A 131 -21.53 -13.69 -5.01
CA GLU A 131 -20.67 -13.14 -3.96
C GLU A 131 -20.72 -11.60 -3.93
N THR A 132 -20.83 -10.95 -5.09
CA THR A 132 -21.03 -9.51 -5.18
C THR A 132 -22.38 -9.07 -4.60
N ARG A 133 -23.40 -9.91 -4.68
CA ARG A 133 -24.73 -9.67 -4.08
C ARG A 133 -24.71 -9.81 -2.56
N ASP A 134 -24.05 -10.83 -2.03
CA ASP A 134 -23.98 -11.09 -0.59
C ASP A 134 -23.19 -10.01 0.14
N ILE A 135 -22.04 -9.56 -0.42
CA ILE A 135 -21.24 -8.46 0.12
C ILE A 135 -22.04 -7.14 0.08
N ARG A 136 -22.81 -6.89 -0.98
CA ARG A 136 -23.63 -5.68 -1.10
C ARG A 136 -24.78 -5.65 -0.08
N GLN A 137 -25.39 -6.81 0.21
CA GLN A 137 -26.44 -6.94 1.22
C GLN A 137 -25.90 -6.77 2.65
N ASP A 138 -24.67 -7.20 2.92
CA ASP A 138 -24.05 -7.03 4.24
C ASP A 138 -23.62 -5.59 4.48
N ILE A 139 -23.19 -4.86 3.45
CA ILE A 139 -22.90 -3.42 3.53
C ILE A 139 -24.20 -2.61 3.76
N GLU A 140 -25.27 -2.94 3.06
CA GLU A 140 -26.57 -2.25 3.21
C GLU A 140 -27.16 -2.44 4.62
N LYS A 141 -26.89 -3.56 5.29
CA LYS A 141 -27.30 -3.80 6.68
C LYS A 141 -26.52 -2.99 7.71
N ILE A 142 -25.26 -2.64 7.41
CA ILE A 142 -24.39 -1.88 8.32
C ILE A 142 -24.77 -0.38 8.30
N ASP A 143 -25.23 0.14 7.16
CA ASP A 143 -25.65 1.54 7.03
C ASP A 143 -27.04 1.85 7.63
N MET A 144 -27.75 0.83 8.15
CA MET A 144 -29.11 0.97 8.73
C MET A 144 -29.12 1.01 10.26
N TYR A 145 -27.97 1.05 10.92
CA TYR A 145 -27.79 1.19 12.36
C TYR A 145 -26.84 2.35 12.70
#